data_924263b4dc3363bd25559eca64f32cc2
#
_entry.id   924263b4dc3363bd25559eca64f32cc2
#
_cell.length_a   1.000
_cell.length_b   1.000
_cell.length_c   1.000
_cell.angle_alpha   90.00
_cell.angle_beta   90.00
_cell.angle_gamma   90.00
#
_symmetry.space_group_name_H-M   'P 1'
#
loop_
_entity.id
_entity.type
_entity.pdbx_description
1 polymer ?
#
loop_
_entity_poly.entity_id
_entity_poly.type
_entity_poly.pdbx_seq_one_letter_code
_entity_poly.pdbx_strand_id
1 'polypeptide(L)' 'MIKKINPVYFLADTKEDLKAISAEMGAECLVIKEACEYKMTSTGEWIK' A
#
# COMPACT_ATOMS: atom_id res chain seq x y z
N MET A 1 -9.34 -3.59 -5.50
CA MET A 1 -8.49 -3.77 -6.69
C MET A 1 -7.16 -3.08 -6.48
N ILE A 2 -6.10 -3.69 -6.97
CA ILE A 2 -4.73 -3.21 -6.73
C ILE A 2 -4.04 -2.97 -8.06
N LYS A 3 -3.32 -1.86 -8.15
CA LYS A 3 -2.48 -1.59 -9.31
C LYS A 3 -1.05 -1.33 -8.83
N LYS A 4 -0.11 -2.09 -9.38
CA LYS A 4 1.31 -1.90 -9.08
C LYS A 4 1.90 -0.93 -10.09
N ILE A 5 2.36 0.22 -9.62
CA ILE A 5 2.96 1.23 -10.48
C ILE A 5 4.44 0.93 -10.69
N ASN A 6 5.14 0.61 -9.62
CA ASN A 6 6.52 0.17 -9.67
C ASN A 6 6.79 -0.69 -8.43
N PRO A 7 7.98 -1.26 -8.27
CA PRO A 7 8.23 -2.19 -7.16
C PRO A 7 7.95 -1.62 -5.77
N VAL A 8 7.92 -0.30 -5.63
CA VAL A 8 7.73 0.32 -4.32
C VAL A 8 6.51 1.25 -4.25
N TYR A 9 5.67 1.26 -5.28
CA TYR A 9 4.49 2.12 -5.26
C TYR A 9 3.28 1.39 -5.82
N PHE A 10 2.18 1.43 -5.07
CA PHE A 10 0.96 0.72 -5.40
C PHE A 10 -0.24 1.63 -5.29
N LEU A 11 -1.31 1.28 -5.99
CA LEU A 11 -2.63 1.90 -5.83
C LEU A 11 -3.59 0.82 -5.38
N ALA A 12 -4.47 1.15 -4.43
CA ALA A 12 -5.48 0.22 -3.94
C ALA A 12 -6.80 0.96 -3.81
N ASP A 13 -7.91 0.27 -4.09
CA ASP A 13 -9.23 0.87 -3.96
C ASP A 13 -9.61 1.08 -2.50
N THR A 14 -9.35 0.09 -1.65
CA THR A 14 -9.76 0.12 -0.25
C THR A 14 -8.61 -0.28 0.65
N LYS A 15 -8.78 0.00 1.94
CA LYS A 15 -7.80 -0.40 2.95
C LYS A 15 -7.64 -1.92 3.02
N GLU A 16 -8.72 -2.66 2.78
CA GLU A 16 -8.67 -4.11 2.78
C GLU A 16 -7.70 -4.67 1.74
N ASP A 17 -7.54 -3.97 0.62
CA ASP A 17 -6.65 -4.42 -0.43
C ASP A 17 -5.20 -4.45 0.03
N LEU A 18 -4.85 -3.67 1.06
CA LEU A 18 -3.48 -3.65 1.57
C LEU A 18 -3.03 -5.02 2.08
N LYS A 19 -3.98 -5.82 2.55
CA LYS A 19 -3.66 -7.15 3.08
C LYS A 19 -3.13 -8.08 1.99
N ALA A 20 -3.47 -7.82 0.75
CA ALA A 20 -3.03 -8.63 -0.37
C ALA A 20 -1.72 -8.15 -0.99
N ILE A 21 -1.19 -7.03 -0.52
CA ILE A 21 0.05 -6.47 -1.05
C ILE A 21 1.21 -6.86 -0.15
N SER A 22 2.19 -7.52 -0.73
CA SER A 22 3.43 -7.85 -0.04
C SER A 22 4.53 -6.98 -0.64
N ALA A 23 5.14 -6.14 0.17
CA ALA A 23 6.12 -5.17 -0.32
C ALA A 23 7.23 -4.99 0.70
N GLU A 24 8.35 -4.43 0.23
CA GLU A 24 9.50 -4.20 1.10
C GLU A 24 9.32 -2.92 1.90
N MET A 25 10.13 -2.79 2.93
CA MET A 25 10.14 -1.61 3.77
C MET A 25 10.32 -0.34 2.93
N GLY A 26 9.53 0.67 3.24
CA GLY A 26 9.59 1.94 2.52
C GLY A 26 8.66 2.02 1.32
N ALA A 27 8.01 0.90 0.94
CA ALA A 27 7.04 0.93 -0.15
C ALA A 27 5.84 1.79 0.25
N GLU A 28 5.16 2.34 -0.75
CA GLU A 28 4.01 3.21 -0.52
C GLU A 28 2.80 2.70 -1.28
N CYS A 29 1.62 2.96 -0.73
CA CYS A 29 0.36 2.60 -1.37
C CYS A 29 -0.66 3.70 -1.14
N LEU A 30 -1.23 4.22 -2.22
CA LEU A 30 -2.33 5.17 -2.12
C LEU A 30 -3.64 4.40 -2.08
N VAL A 31 -4.40 4.58 -0.99
CA VAL A 31 -5.72 3.99 -0.86
C VAL A 31 -6.73 5.01 -1.35
N ILE A 32 -7.30 4.74 -2.51
CA ILE A 32 -8.15 5.70 -3.22
C ILE A 32 -9.37 6.10 -2.40
N LYS A 33 -10.05 5.11 -1.82
CA LYS A 33 -11.29 5.38 -1.09
C LYS A 33 -11.09 6.24 0.13
N GLU A 34 -9.92 6.14 0.77
CA GLU A 34 -9.60 6.97 1.93
C GLU A 34 -8.86 8.24 1.55
N ALA A 35 -8.42 8.32 0.31
CA ALA A 35 -7.64 9.45 -0.21
C ALA A 35 -6.40 9.71 0.63
N CYS A 36 -5.74 8.65 1.11
CA CYS A 36 -4.51 8.80 1.88
C CYS A 36 -3.52 7.72 1.51
N GLU A 37 -2.26 8.00 1.81
CA GLU A 37 -1.17 7.07 1.52
C GLU A 37 -0.75 6.31 2.76
N TYR A 38 -0.38 5.05 2.54
CA TYR A 38 0.17 4.19 3.57
C TYR A 38 1.61 3.85 3.20
N LYS A 39 2.43 3.60 4.22
CA LYS A 39 3.82 3.21 4.02
C LYS A 39 4.09 1.89 4.71
N MET A 40 4.93 1.08 4.09
CA MET A 40 5.29 -0.22 4.62
C MET A 40 6.40 -0.09 5.64
N THR A 41 6.19 -0.66 6.82
CA THR A 41 7.22 -0.67 7.86
C THR A 41 8.13 -1.87 7.71
N SER A 42 9.21 -1.89 8.50
CA SER A 42 10.14 -3.01 8.47
C SER A 42 9.51 -4.31 9.00
N THR A 43 8.42 -4.21 9.74
CA THR A 43 7.73 -5.38 10.29
C THR A 43 6.64 -5.90 9.37
N GLY A 44 6.44 -5.26 8.21
CA GLY A 44 5.45 -5.72 7.26
C GLY A 44 4.06 -5.13 7.47
N GLU A 45 3.98 -4.03 8.19
CA GLU A 45 2.69 -3.37 8.43
C GLU A 45 2.57 -2.09 7.62
N TRP A 46 1.34 -1.84 7.14
CA TRP A 46 1.04 -0.57 6.48
C TRP A 46 0.60 0.46 7.50
N ILE A 47 1.24 1.63 7.48
CA ILE A 47 0.87 2.74 8.37
C ILE A 47 0.67 4.00 7.52
N LYS A 48 -0.12 4.91 8.04
CA LYS A 48 -0.34 6.21 7.39
C LYS A 48 0.84 7.14 7.57
#